data_3adf94fc4f04a7e38616df5eeb3c0142
#
_entry.id   3adf94fc4f04a7e38616df5eeb3c0142
#
_cell.length_a   1.000
_cell.length_b   1.000
_cell.length_c   1.000
_cell.angle_alpha   90.00
_cell.angle_beta   90.00
_cell.angle_gamma   90.00
#
_symmetry.space_group_name_H-M   'P 1'
#
loop_
_entity.id
_entity.type
_entity.pdbx_description
1 polymer ?
#
loop_
_entity_poly.entity_id
_entity_poly.type
_entity_poly.pdbx_seq_one_letter_code
_entity_poly.pdbx_strand_id
1 'polypeptide(L)'
;QRKSKDYYTILVMGRDTGGGGNTDTMMLASYDVTNQKLTVMNIPRDTMVNVPWDIKRINSVYNYYGGGEKGVRKVYQEVSQLVGFEPDYQVIIEWEAVGKLVDAIGGVYFDVPRNMNYDDPYQDLSIHIQKGYQLLNGEQAMGVIRYRHDNNMKYGYADGDLGRIKTQQAFLKTVIEQLLQV
;
A
#
# COMPACT_ATOMS: atom_id res chain seq x y z
N GLN A 1 -17.55 -3.56 -18.70
CA GLN A 1 -16.88 -3.95 -19.96
C GLN A 1 -15.52 -3.26 -20.04
N ARG A 2 -14.47 -4.04 -20.23
CA ARG A 2 -13.12 -3.55 -20.41
C ARG A 2 -13.03 -2.69 -21.69
N LYS A 3 -12.57 -1.46 -21.55
CA LYS A 3 -12.52 -0.50 -22.67
C LYS A 3 -11.31 -0.70 -23.60
N SER A 4 -10.26 -1.39 -23.15
CA SER A 4 -9.07 -1.64 -23.96
C SER A 4 -8.48 -3.02 -23.64
N LYS A 5 -7.90 -3.67 -24.67
CA LYS A 5 -7.14 -4.91 -24.51
C LYS A 5 -5.67 -4.64 -24.14
N ASP A 6 -5.21 -3.41 -24.33
CA ASP A 6 -3.82 -3.04 -24.15
C ASP A 6 -3.49 -2.54 -22.75
N TYR A 7 -4.53 -2.22 -21.96
CA TYR A 7 -4.39 -1.70 -20.60
C TYR A 7 -5.19 -2.56 -19.63
N TYR A 8 -4.58 -2.88 -18.48
CA TYR A 8 -5.25 -3.45 -17.33
C TYR A 8 -5.28 -2.43 -16.20
N THR A 9 -6.43 -2.28 -15.54
CA THR A 9 -6.57 -1.44 -14.36
C THR A 9 -6.75 -2.31 -13.13
N ILE A 10 -5.99 -2.00 -12.08
CA ILE A 10 -5.94 -2.78 -10.85
C ILE A 10 -6.12 -1.84 -9.68
N LEU A 11 -7.15 -2.09 -8.87
CA LEU A 11 -7.29 -1.41 -7.58
C LEU A 11 -6.46 -2.19 -6.55
N VAL A 12 -5.46 -1.54 -5.97
CA VAL A 12 -4.56 -2.12 -4.97
C VAL A 12 -4.81 -1.43 -3.63
N MET A 13 -5.03 -2.22 -2.60
CA MET A 13 -5.26 -1.74 -1.24
C MET A 13 -4.28 -2.39 -0.27
N GLY A 14 -3.62 -1.57 0.55
CA GLY A 14 -2.82 -2.01 1.68
C GLY A 14 -3.64 -1.98 2.96
N ARG A 15 -3.60 -3.05 3.73
CA ARG A 15 -4.33 -3.19 4.98
C ARG A 15 -3.41 -3.62 6.11
N ASP A 16 -3.49 -2.91 7.23
CA ASP A 16 -2.80 -3.28 8.46
C ASP A 16 -3.78 -3.96 9.42
N THR A 17 -3.62 -5.25 9.64
CA THR A 17 -4.47 -6.03 10.55
C THR A 17 -4.20 -5.71 12.02
N GLY A 18 -3.01 -5.21 12.36
CA GLY A 18 -2.63 -4.81 13.72
C GLY A 18 -3.14 -3.44 14.14
N GLY A 19 -3.55 -2.59 13.19
CA GLY A 19 -3.88 -1.18 13.42
C GLY A 19 -5.35 -0.81 13.24
N GLY A 20 -6.31 -1.68 13.56
CA GLY A 20 -7.74 -1.41 13.40
C GLY A 20 -8.33 -1.78 12.04
N GLY A 21 -7.51 -2.26 11.12
CA GLY A 21 -7.94 -2.88 9.87
C GLY A 21 -8.42 -1.94 8.77
N ASN A 22 -8.24 -0.63 8.91
CA ASN A 22 -8.57 0.32 7.84
C ASN A 22 -7.65 0.17 6.62
N THR A 23 -8.20 0.46 5.44
CA THR A 23 -7.44 0.50 4.19
C THR A 23 -6.82 1.89 4.01
N ASP A 24 -5.67 2.14 4.64
CA ASP A 24 -5.03 3.46 4.62
C ASP A 24 -4.26 3.74 3.33
N THR A 25 -3.86 2.70 2.63
CA THR A 25 -3.13 2.81 1.36
C THR A 25 -3.98 2.23 0.24
N MET A 26 -4.35 3.09 -0.71
CA MET A 26 -5.12 2.70 -1.88
C MET A 26 -4.49 3.29 -3.13
N MET A 27 -4.35 2.47 -4.16
CA MET A 27 -3.80 2.88 -5.45
C MET A 27 -4.62 2.31 -6.59
N LEU A 28 -4.77 3.10 -7.64
CA LEU A 28 -5.27 2.62 -8.92
C LEU A 28 -4.09 2.50 -9.88
N ALA A 29 -3.74 1.29 -10.25
CA ALA A 29 -2.65 1.00 -11.16
C ALA A 29 -3.20 0.76 -12.56
N SER A 30 -2.52 1.30 -13.58
CA SER A 30 -2.78 1.02 -14.98
C SER A 30 -1.52 0.41 -15.60
N TYR A 31 -1.64 -0.80 -16.11
CA TYR A 31 -0.55 -1.50 -16.76
C TYR A 31 -0.75 -1.51 -18.29
N ASP A 32 0.19 -0.86 -18.98
CA ASP A 32 0.27 -0.89 -20.44
C ASP A 32 1.03 -2.16 -20.88
N VAL A 33 0.31 -3.10 -21.44
CA VAL A 33 0.87 -4.42 -21.84
C VAL A 33 1.87 -4.27 -22.99
N THR A 34 1.58 -3.39 -23.95
CA THR A 34 2.42 -3.21 -25.14
C THR A 34 3.77 -2.58 -24.79
N ASN A 35 3.77 -1.52 -23.98
CA ASN A 35 4.98 -0.80 -23.60
C ASN A 35 5.57 -1.28 -22.28
N GLN A 36 4.95 -2.25 -21.61
CA GLN A 36 5.35 -2.79 -20.30
C GLN A 36 5.54 -1.68 -19.26
N LYS A 37 4.60 -0.73 -19.20
CA LYS A 37 4.66 0.43 -18.34
C LYS A 37 3.55 0.42 -17.31
N LEU A 38 3.93 0.58 -16.04
CA LEU A 38 3.00 0.74 -14.92
C LEU A 38 2.86 2.22 -14.58
N THR A 39 1.63 2.70 -14.55
CA THR A 39 1.28 4.03 -14.05
C THR A 39 0.40 3.87 -12.82
N VAL A 40 0.70 4.61 -11.75
CA VAL A 40 -0.01 4.49 -10.47
C VAL A 40 -0.58 5.84 -10.07
N MET A 41 -1.86 5.85 -9.72
CA MET A 41 -2.54 6.98 -9.10
C MET A 41 -2.89 6.61 -7.65
N ASN A 42 -2.46 7.43 -6.70
CA ASN A 42 -2.80 7.23 -5.31
C ASN A 42 -4.19 7.80 -5.01
N ILE A 43 -4.98 7.06 -4.24
CA ILE A 43 -6.27 7.51 -3.73
C ILE A 43 -6.07 7.86 -2.25
N PRO A 44 -6.15 9.14 -1.86
CA PRO A 44 -5.97 9.54 -0.47
C PRO A 44 -7.01 8.87 0.44
N ARG A 45 -6.56 8.39 1.60
CA ARG A 45 -7.44 7.70 2.59
C ARG A 45 -8.60 8.55 3.07
N ASP A 46 -8.40 9.87 3.09
CA ASP A 46 -9.41 10.84 3.54
C ASP A 46 -10.34 11.32 2.43
N THR A 47 -10.26 10.72 1.24
CA THR A 47 -11.17 11.04 0.13
C THR A 47 -12.61 10.86 0.56
N MET A 48 -13.41 11.90 0.39
CA MET A 48 -14.82 11.90 0.75
C MET A 48 -15.63 11.03 -0.23
N VAL A 49 -16.50 10.21 0.34
CA VAL A 49 -17.40 9.33 -0.42
C VAL A 49 -18.84 9.52 0.05
N ASN A 50 -19.80 9.25 -0.80
CA ASN A 50 -21.22 9.37 -0.47
C ASN A 50 -21.73 8.11 0.24
N VAL A 51 -21.53 8.07 1.56
CA VAL A 51 -21.92 6.95 2.42
C VAL A 51 -22.90 7.41 3.50
N PRO A 52 -23.73 6.51 4.07
CA PRO A 52 -24.81 6.88 5.00
C PRO A 52 -24.37 7.13 6.45
N TRP A 53 -23.07 6.99 6.78
CA TRP A 53 -22.55 7.22 8.13
C TRP A 53 -21.75 8.53 8.25
N ASP A 54 -21.44 8.95 9.49
CA ASP A 54 -20.91 10.28 9.78
C ASP A 54 -19.48 10.51 9.26
N ILE A 55 -18.61 9.50 9.34
CA ILE A 55 -17.23 9.60 8.86
C ILE A 55 -17.19 9.17 7.37
N LYS A 56 -17.35 10.13 6.49
CA LYS A 56 -17.48 9.91 5.04
C LYS A 56 -16.13 9.83 4.33
N ARG A 57 -15.21 8.99 4.83
CA ARG A 57 -13.89 8.78 4.21
C ARG A 57 -13.82 7.39 3.58
N ILE A 58 -13.13 7.30 2.45
CA ILE A 58 -13.02 6.05 1.72
C ILE A 58 -12.33 4.94 2.53
N ASN A 59 -11.38 5.30 3.42
CA ASN A 59 -10.68 4.31 4.25
C ASN A 59 -11.58 3.64 5.30
N SER A 60 -12.74 4.19 5.60
CA SER A 60 -13.71 3.61 6.54
C SER A 60 -14.61 2.53 5.91
N VAL A 61 -14.73 2.52 4.59
CA VAL A 61 -15.71 1.69 3.88
C VAL A 61 -15.50 0.20 4.12
N TYR A 62 -14.27 -0.26 4.06
CA TYR A 62 -13.93 -1.68 4.24
C TYR A 62 -14.42 -2.20 5.60
N ASN A 63 -14.05 -1.51 6.68
CA ASN A 63 -14.39 -1.93 8.04
C ASN A 63 -15.87 -1.74 8.39
N TYR A 64 -16.49 -0.67 7.88
CA TYR A 64 -17.92 -0.43 8.12
C TYR A 64 -18.78 -1.63 7.68
N TYR A 65 -18.42 -2.27 6.58
CA TYR A 65 -19.11 -3.46 6.08
C TYR A 65 -18.57 -4.78 6.63
N GLY A 66 -17.78 -4.73 7.71
CA GLY A 66 -17.29 -5.91 8.41
C GLY A 66 -16.06 -6.58 7.77
N GLY A 67 -15.43 -5.91 6.83
CA GLY A 67 -14.25 -6.44 6.14
C GLY A 67 -14.57 -7.62 5.21
N GLY A 68 -13.55 -8.45 4.96
CA GLY A 68 -13.68 -9.63 4.12
C GLY A 68 -14.14 -9.33 2.70
N GLU A 69 -14.77 -10.29 2.06
CA GLU A 69 -15.25 -10.18 0.67
C GLU A 69 -16.27 -9.04 0.50
N LYS A 70 -17.16 -8.86 1.46
CA LYS A 70 -18.16 -7.79 1.43
C LYS A 70 -17.50 -6.40 1.51
N GLY A 71 -16.53 -6.22 2.39
CA GLY A 71 -15.78 -4.98 2.53
C GLY A 71 -15.00 -4.65 1.26
N VAL A 72 -14.33 -5.63 0.67
CA VAL A 72 -13.63 -5.50 -0.62
C VAL A 72 -14.56 -5.03 -1.73
N ARG A 73 -15.71 -5.68 -1.86
CA ARG A 73 -16.72 -5.33 -2.87
C ARG A 73 -17.22 -3.92 -2.72
N LYS A 74 -17.46 -3.47 -1.47
CA LYS A 74 -17.95 -2.12 -1.20
C LYS A 74 -16.91 -1.04 -1.50
N VAL A 75 -15.64 -1.25 -1.16
CA VAL A 75 -14.56 -0.35 -1.55
C VAL A 75 -14.44 -0.27 -3.07
N TYR A 76 -14.51 -1.40 -3.77
CA TYR A 76 -14.50 -1.44 -5.23
C TYR A 76 -15.62 -0.60 -5.83
N GLN A 77 -16.83 -0.70 -5.31
CA GLN A 77 -17.98 0.09 -5.76
C GLN A 77 -17.77 1.59 -5.56
N GLU A 78 -17.27 2.00 -4.38
CA GLU A 78 -17.01 3.42 -4.09
C GLU A 78 -15.88 3.98 -4.97
N VAL A 79 -14.82 3.23 -5.19
CA VAL A 79 -13.74 3.65 -6.10
C VAL A 79 -14.25 3.74 -7.53
N SER A 80 -15.06 2.78 -7.98
CA SER A 80 -15.64 2.80 -9.33
C SER A 80 -16.50 4.03 -9.58
N GLN A 81 -17.27 4.47 -8.58
CA GLN A 81 -18.04 5.71 -8.64
C GLN A 81 -17.12 6.94 -8.68
N LEU A 82 -16.07 6.94 -7.87
CA LEU A 82 -15.12 8.05 -7.78
C LEU A 82 -14.38 8.28 -9.09
N VAL A 83 -13.90 7.22 -9.73
CA VAL A 83 -13.08 7.31 -10.96
C VAL A 83 -13.90 7.23 -12.24
N GLY A 84 -15.17 6.87 -12.16
CA GLY A 84 -16.09 6.81 -13.30
C GLY A 84 -15.96 5.57 -14.18
N PHE A 85 -15.24 4.53 -13.73
CA PHE A 85 -15.13 3.24 -14.42
C PHE A 85 -14.88 2.11 -13.42
N GLU A 86 -15.11 0.88 -13.83
CA GLU A 86 -14.84 -0.32 -13.03
C GLU A 86 -13.43 -0.82 -13.30
N PRO A 87 -12.51 -0.85 -12.30
CA PRO A 87 -11.20 -1.50 -12.46
C PRO A 87 -11.34 -2.97 -12.88
N ASP A 88 -10.40 -3.46 -13.69
CA ASP A 88 -10.44 -4.85 -14.16
C ASP A 88 -10.19 -5.85 -13.04
N TYR A 89 -9.31 -5.50 -12.09
CA TYR A 89 -8.93 -6.34 -10.96
C TYR A 89 -8.88 -5.54 -9.67
N GLN A 90 -8.99 -6.27 -8.57
CA GLN A 90 -8.85 -5.72 -7.22
C GLN A 90 -7.99 -6.64 -6.38
N VAL A 91 -7.00 -6.06 -5.68
CA VAL A 91 -6.08 -6.79 -4.82
C VAL A 91 -6.02 -6.13 -3.46
N ILE A 92 -6.23 -6.91 -2.40
CA ILE A 92 -5.91 -6.50 -1.03
C ILE A 92 -4.59 -7.15 -0.62
N ILE A 93 -3.67 -6.32 -0.13
CA ILE A 93 -2.39 -6.76 0.41
C ILE A 93 -2.39 -6.46 1.91
N GLU A 94 -2.31 -7.52 2.71
CA GLU A 94 -2.05 -7.38 4.14
C GLU A 94 -0.55 -7.16 4.35
N TRP A 95 -0.19 -6.13 5.10
CA TRP A 95 1.21 -5.78 5.31
C TRP A 95 2.02 -6.92 5.90
N GLU A 96 1.41 -7.74 6.75
CA GLU A 96 2.04 -8.91 7.36
C GLU A 96 2.45 -9.98 6.35
N ALA A 97 1.79 -10.03 5.20
CA ALA A 97 2.10 -10.96 4.13
C ALA A 97 3.19 -10.46 3.16
N VAL A 98 3.49 -9.16 3.18
CA VAL A 98 4.44 -8.54 2.24
C VAL A 98 5.84 -9.11 2.41
N GLY A 99 6.29 -9.33 3.64
CA GLY A 99 7.60 -9.91 3.91
C GLY A 99 7.79 -11.28 3.25
N LYS A 100 6.78 -12.14 3.32
CA LYS A 100 6.79 -13.46 2.67
C LYS A 100 6.81 -13.35 1.15
N LEU A 101 6.05 -12.41 0.59
CA LEU A 101 6.04 -12.17 -0.85
C LEU A 101 7.42 -11.68 -1.35
N VAL A 102 8.03 -10.75 -0.63
CA VAL A 102 9.37 -10.24 -0.95
C VAL A 102 10.41 -11.35 -0.95
N ASP A 103 10.41 -12.21 0.06
CA ASP A 103 11.33 -13.35 0.11
C ASP A 103 11.07 -14.34 -1.02
N ALA A 104 9.81 -14.59 -1.38
CA ALA A 104 9.44 -15.50 -2.45
C ALA A 104 9.97 -15.06 -3.82
N ILE A 105 10.08 -13.76 -4.06
CA ILE A 105 10.62 -13.22 -5.32
C ILE A 105 12.11 -12.91 -5.27
N GLY A 106 12.80 -13.30 -4.20
CA GLY A 106 14.25 -13.12 -4.04
C GLY A 106 14.67 -11.75 -3.54
N GLY A 107 13.78 -11.00 -2.94
CA GLY A 107 14.02 -9.64 -2.48
C GLY A 107 13.50 -8.58 -3.45
N VAL A 108 13.49 -7.33 -2.98
CA VAL A 108 13.01 -6.18 -3.76
C VAL A 108 14.05 -5.06 -3.68
N TYR A 109 14.45 -4.52 -4.83
CA TYR A 109 15.26 -3.31 -4.88
C TYR A 109 14.38 -2.10 -4.63
N PHE A 110 14.74 -1.32 -3.60
CA PHE A 110 13.97 -0.15 -3.20
C PHE A 110 14.90 0.98 -2.76
N ASP A 111 14.55 2.20 -3.13
CA ASP A 111 15.25 3.41 -2.68
C ASP A 111 14.66 3.85 -1.34
N VAL A 112 15.32 3.48 -0.25
CA VAL A 112 14.92 3.83 1.11
C VAL A 112 15.08 5.33 1.31
N PRO A 113 14.01 6.06 1.68
CA PRO A 113 13.99 7.53 1.64
C PRO A 113 14.80 8.19 2.76
N ARG A 114 15.10 7.45 3.84
CA ARG A 114 15.84 7.97 4.98
C ARG A 114 16.42 6.84 5.81
N ASN A 115 17.39 7.15 6.69
CA ASN A 115 17.85 6.21 7.70
C ASN A 115 16.71 5.90 8.68
N MET A 116 16.55 4.62 9.01
CA MET A 116 15.49 4.12 9.87
C MET A 116 16.11 3.32 11.01
N ASN A 117 15.94 3.80 12.26
CA ASN A 117 16.46 3.15 13.47
C ASN A 117 15.37 3.14 14.55
N TYR A 118 14.75 2.00 14.75
CA TYR A 118 13.69 1.83 15.72
C TYR A 118 13.70 0.42 16.32
N ASP A 119 13.66 0.34 17.64
CA ASP A 119 13.58 -0.93 18.37
C ASP A 119 12.39 -0.90 19.31
N ASP A 120 11.53 -1.92 19.21
CA ASP A 120 10.40 -2.14 20.09
C ASP A 120 10.38 -3.61 20.53
N PRO A 121 10.93 -3.94 21.71
CA PRO A 121 10.97 -5.32 22.19
C PRO A 121 9.59 -5.89 22.52
N TYR A 122 8.60 -5.04 22.77
CA TYR A 122 7.23 -5.49 23.05
C TYR A 122 6.52 -6.05 21.81
N GLN A 123 6.90 -5.56 20.63
CA GLN A 123 6.38 -6.01 19.34
C GLN A 123 7.37 -6.92 18.58
N ASP A 124 8.51 -7.26 19.21
CA ASP A 124 9.60 -7.97 18.54
C ASP A 124 10.00 -7.30 17.23
N LEU A 125 10.08 -5.98 17.25
CA LEU A 125 10.37 -5.15 16.09
C LEU A 125 11.74 -4.48 16.23
N SER A 126 12.62 -4.72 15.27
CA SER A 126 13.92 -4.08 15.18
C SER A 126 14.15 -3.62 13.75
N ILE A 127 14.30 -2.30 13.56
CA ILE A 127 14.48 -1.69 12.25
C ILE A 127 15.82 -0.94 12.24
N HIS A 128 16.75 -1.39 11.40
CA HIS A 128 18.05 -0.75 11.19
C HIS A 128 18.37 -0.78 9.70
N ILE A 129 17.94 0.25 8.97
CA ILE A 129 18.07 0.33 7.53
C ILE A 129 18.62 1.69 7.15
N GLN A 130 19.64 1.72 6.32
CA GLN A 130 20.24 2.95 5.82
C GLN A 130 19.46 3.50 4.62
N LYS A 131 19.49 4.82 4.47
CA LYS A 131 18.97 5.50 3.28
C LYS A 131 19.70 5.02 2.03
N GLY A 132 18.96 4.87 0.93
CA GLY A 132 19.51 4.61 -0.40
C GLY A 132 18.90 3.41 -1.10
N TYR A 133 19.28 3.26 -2.35
CA TYR A 133 18.86 2.17 -3.21
C TYR A 133 19.56 0.87 -2.81
N GLN A 134 18.79 -0.15 -2.47
CA GLN A 134 19.32 -1.40 -1.95
C GLN A 134 18.34 -2.55 -2.13
N LEU A 135 18.87 -3.77 -2.09
CA LEU A 135 18.07 -4.98 -2.06
C LEU A 135 17.55 -5.22 -0.64
N LEU A 136 16.25 -5.29 -0.47
CA LEU A 136 15.60 -5.59 0.80
C LEU A 136 15.10 -7.03 0.80
N ASN A 137 15.34 -7.76 1.89
CA ASN A 137 14.67 -9.02 2.17
C ASN A 137 13.31 -8.77 2.82
N GLY A 138 12.55 -9.84 3.12
CA GLY A 138 11.21 -9.72 3.71
C GLY A 138 11.18 -9.00 5.05
N GLU A 139 12.12 -9.25 5.94
CA GLU A 139 12.23 -8.60 7.24
C GLU A 139 12.53 -7.10 7.09
N GLN A 140 13.48 -6.75 6.25
CA GLN A 140 13.82 -5.36 5.96
C GLN A 140 12.64 -4.62 5.30
N ALA A 141 11.93 -5.25 4.38
CA ALA A 141 10.74 -4.70 3.75
C ALA A 141 9.65 -4.40 4.78
N MET A 142 9.39 -5.31 5.71
CA MET A 142 8.44 -5.08 6.80
C MET A 142 8.89 -3.93 7.70
N GLY A 143 10.17 -3.78 7.96
CA GLY A 143 10.74 -2.65 8.68
C GLY A 143 10.45 -1.33 8.00
N VAL A 144 10.68 -1.22 6.70
CA VAL A 144 10.38 -0.02 5.89
C VAL A 144 8.92 0.36 5.95
N ILE A 145 8.02 -0.63 5.84
CA ILE A 145 6.57 -0.41 5.88
C ILE A 145 6.10 0.09 7.26
N ARG A 146 6.68 -0.44 8.34
CA ARG A 146 6.27 -0.14 9.71
C ARG A 146 6.92 1.10 10.31
N TYR A 147 8.04 1.53 9.78
CA TYR A 147 8.79 2.66 10.32
C TYR A 147 7.97 3.95 10.31
N ARG A 148 7.99 4.67 11.43
CA ARG A 148 7.39 6.01 11.59
C ARG A 148 8.43 7.05 12.00
N HIS A 149 9.26 6.72 13.01
CA HIS A 149 10.27 7.58 13.61
C HIS A 149 11.31 6.73 14.35
N ASP A 150 12.45 7.32 14.67
CA ASP A 150 13.45 6.71 15.54
C ASP A 150 12.97 6.69 17.01
N ASN A 151 13.62 5.88 17.86
CA ASN A 151 13.25 5.74 19.28
C ASN A 151 13.28 7.08 20.04
N ASN A 152 14.19 7.98 19.70
CA ASN A 152 14.30 9.28 20.33
C ASN A 152 13.22 10.29 19.89
N MET A 153 12.40 9.95 18.93
CA MET A 153 11.36 10.78 18.32
C MET A 153 11.87 12.08 17.66
N LYS A 154 13.18 12.30 17.60
CA LYS A 154 13.79 13.47 16.95
C LYS A 154 13.88 13.33 15.45
N TYR A 155 14.04 12.12 14.98
CA TYR A 155 14.18 11.78 13.57
C TYR A 155 13.00 10.94 13.13
N GLY A 156 12.44 11.25 12.00
CA GLY A 156 11.30 10.57 11.41
C GLY A 156 10.93 11.25 10.10
N TYR A 157 9.77 10.91 9.55
CA TYR A 157 9.26 11.61 8.38
C TYR A 157 8.88 13.06 8.74
N ALA A 158 9.29 14.00 7.88
CA ALA A 158 9.00 15.42 8.10
C ALA A 158 7.49 15.72 8.15
N ASP A 159 6.71 14.97 7.39
CA ASP A 159 5.24 15.05 7.30
C ASP A 159 4.52 13.92 8.08
N GLY A 160 5.21 13.29 9.02
CA GLY A 160 4.64 12.30 9.93
C GLY A 160 4.05 11.08 9.23
N ASP A 161 2.79 10.75 9.54
CA ASP A 161 2.11 9.58 9.01
C ASP A 161 1.89 9.65 7.48
N LEU A 162 1.78 10.84 6.91
CA LEU A 162 1.76 11.02 5.45
C LEU A 162 3.05 10.52 4.80
N GLY A 163 4.20 10.76 5.39
CA GLY A 163 5.49 10.27 4.89
C GLY A 163 5.54 8.75 4.89
N ARG A 164 5.04 8.12 5.95
CA ARG A 164 4.91 6.66 6.02
C ARG A 164 4.02 6.11 4.91
N ILE A 165 2.85 6.72 4.70
CA ILE A 165 1.91 6.30 3.65
C ILE A 165 2.54 6.45 2.26
N LYS A 166 3.21 7.56 1.98
CA LYS A 166 3.93 7.76 0.71
C LYS A 166 4.99 6.70 0.48
N THR A 167 5.74 6.33 1.50
CA THR A 167 6.75 5.26 1.42
C THR A 167 6.11 3.91 1.16
N GLN A 168 5.01 3.58 1.85
CA GLN A 168 4.25 2.37 1.61
C GLN A 168 3.72 2.29 0.17
N GLN A 169 3.19 3.38 -0.36
CA GLN A 169 2.72 3.47 -1.74
C GLN A 169 3.86 3.26 -2.74
N ALA A 170 4.99 3.92 -2.55
CA ALA A 170 6.19 3.76 -3.38
C ALA A 170 6.72 2.33 -3.33
N PHE A 171 6.72 1.71 -2.15
CA PHE A 171 7.15 0.33 -1.96
C PHE A 171 6.23 -0.65 -2.70
N LEU A 172 4.92 -0.52 -2.58
CA LEU A 172 3.95 -1.36 -3.30
C LEU A 172 4.10 -1.22 -4.81
N LYS A 173 4.26 -0.01 -5.30
CA LYS A 173 4.53 0.23 -6.72
C LYS A 173 5.76 -0.54 -7.19
N THR A 174 6.85 -0.48 -6.44
CA THR A 174 8.10 -1.18 -6.74
C THR A 174 7.91 -2.71 -6.76
N VAL A 175 7.19 -3.26 -5.78
CA VAL A 175 6.88 -4.70 -5.73
C VAL A 175 6.08 -5.12 -6.95
N ILE A 176 5.05 -4.37 -7.32
CA ILE A 176 4.22 -4.67 -8.49
C ILE A 176 5.06 -4.60 -9.78
N GLU A 177 5.89 -3.59 -9.94
CA GLU A 177 6.78 -3.46 -11.11
C GLU A 177 7.71 -4.68 -11.25
N GLN A 178 8.30 -5.14 -10.15
CA GLN A 178 9.20 -6.30 -10.17
C GLN A 178 8.44 -7.61 -10.41
N LEU A 179 7.24 -7.76 -9.89
CA LEU A 179 6.38 -8.91 -10.20
C LEU A 179 5.99 -9.00 -11.68
N LEU A 180 5.76 -7.86 -12.33
CA LEU A 180 5.39 -7.80 -13.75
C LEU A 180 6.56 -8.07 -14.69
N GLN A 181 7.79 -8.05 -14.20
CA GLN A 181 9.00 -8.37 -14.98
C GLN A 181 9.41 -9.84 -14.93
N VAL A 182 8.73 -10.65 -14.15
CA VAL A 182 9.04 -12.08 -13.95
C VAL A 182 8.40 -12.93 -15.04
#